data_d70a9c4f36148b5c2766cb64e32679d9
#
_entry.id   d70a9c4f36148b5c2766cb64e32679d9
#
_cell.length_a   1.000
_cell.length_b   1.000
_cell.length_c   1.000
_cell.angle_alpha   90.00
_cell.angle_beta   90.00
_cell.angle_gamma   90.00
#
_symmetry.space_group_name_H-M   'P 1'
#
loop_
_entity.id
_entity.type
_entity.pdbx_description
1 polymer ?
#
loop_
_entity_poly.entity_id
_entity_poly.type
_entity_poly.pdbx_seq_one_letter_code
_entity_poly.pdbx_strand_id
1 'polypeptide(L)'
;MRNSIALLGLALLAAACIRDPLFPGTPRYSHEPGGRRTDSTTTDAPLAGEHIYLTAVRFPDGYAWDLDTCAVDGEVWIDLYRDSEKVRSIPAGASVHPDMHRYLGGHLYTDWSTDTETVVSREGAELFRFEGREAIRGFLVREDGVHTLGQDRDGNGFTYRIDGRILYRSETGAVLGGPDTPGAAGGAFSEYGEDVFYVCCLPSERGKEYHVMRNAERHQSFPISDGTRAVLVAGGKVSRVRSKPRSLVLEVDGKETRLALGGGESCLWSQLTAWEEDVLALVCAQGSGGKRFFLQTAGGKTFSPMPGETVSEVLSDGQRMGWTVTDGRGDLLRVRWSDGGVTEGTGGFLVSGRCALLRNGHLFLALTGRAGAPNRFQEDGVHTDFPFNGYFTSVTVE
;
A
#
# COMPACT_ATOMS: atom_id res chain seq x y z
N MET A 1 31.74 -19.01 42.13
CA MET A 1 31.71 -17.79 41.36
C MET A 1 31.73 -18.10 39.86
N ARG A 2 30.63 -18.50 39.34
CA ARG A 2 30.36 -18.71 37.89
C ARG A 2 28.84 -18.80 37.79
N ASN A 3 28.21 -17.95 37.04
CA ASN A 3 26.82 -17.89 36.57
C ASN A 3 26.20 -16.51 36.81
N SER A 4 26.63 -15.50 36.08
CA SER A 4 25.91 -14.21 36.01
C SER A 4 26.24 -13.43 34.74
N ILE A 5 26.41 -14.07 33.56
CA ILE A 5 26.65 -13.39 32.28
C ILE A 5 25.69 -13.89 31.16
N ALA A 6 24.69 -14.66 31.47
CA ALA A 6 23.80 -15.25 30.46
C ALA A 6 22.40 -14.61 30.40
N LEU A 7 22.14 -13.50 31.08
CA LEU A 7 20.79 -12.91 31.16
C LEU A 7 20.68 -11.49 30.59
N LEU A 8 21.73 -10.95 29.98
CA LEU A 8 21.70 -9.61 29.35
C LEU A 8 21.61 -9.66 27.81
N GLY A 9 21.56 -10.82 27.21
CA GLY A 9 21.52 -11.00 25.74
C GLY A 9 20.11 -11.16 25.15
N LEU A 10 19.07 -11.35 25.97
CA LEU A 10 17.71 -11.64 25.46
C LEU A 10 16.74 -10.45 25.58
N ALA A 11 17.14 -9.34 26.15
CA ALA A 11 16.26 -8.19 26.34
C ALA A 11 16.42 -7.09 25.25
N LEU A 12 17.31 -7.31 24.28
CA LEU A 12 17.56 -6.36 23.18
C LEU A 12 16.99 -6.80 21.83
N LEU A 13 16.31 -7.94 21.78
CA LEU A 13 15.65 -8.46 20.56
C LEU A 13 14.14 -8.27 20.55
N ALA A 14 13.54 -7.70 21.59
CA ALA A 14 12.10 -7.48 21.69
C ALA A 14 11.67 -6.02 21.46
N ALA A 15 12.59 -5.13 21.08
CA ALA A 15 12.28 -3.72 20.76
C ALA A 15 12.55 -3.37 19.31
N ALA A 16 12.70 -4.34 18.42
CA ALA A 16 12.40 -4.15 17.02
C ALA A 16 10.87 -4.30 16.88
N CYS A 17 10.13 -3.37 17.48
CA CYS A 17 8.76 -3.11 17.09
C CYS A 17 8.79 -2.96 15.58
N ILE A 18 8.19 -3.93 14.95
CA ILE A 18 7.82 -3.92 13.56
C ILE A 18 7.01 -2.63 13.37
N ARG A 19 7.68 -1.54 13.03
CA ARG A 19 7.04 -0.50 12.27
C ARG A 19 6.56 -1.22 11.03
N ASP A 20 5.25 -1.37 10.91
CA ASP A 20 4.67 -1.73 9.63
C ASP A 20 5.32 -0.78 8.62
N PRO A 21 6.17 -1.26 7.72
CA PRO A 21 6.76 -0.40 6.73
C PRO A 21 5.59 0.20 5.99
N LEU A 22 5.60 1.51 5.82
CA LEU A 22 4.65 2.28 5.05
C LEU A 22 4.15 1.44 3.89
N PHE A 23 2.86 1.12 3.90
CA PHE A 23 2.28 0.23 2.88
C PHE A 23 2.47 0.89 1.52
N PRO A 24 3.19 0.26 0.60
CA PRO A 24 3.25 0.75 -0.76
C PRO A 24 1.84 0.77 -1.35
N GLY A 25 1.53 1.85 -2.04
CA GLY A 25 0.23 2.09 -2.61
C GLY A 25 -0.26 0.93 -3.45
N THR A 26 -1.52 0.63 -3.31
CA THR A 26 -2.20 -0.29 -4.21
C THR A 26 -2.16 0.29 -5.62
N PRO A 27 -1.71 -0.46 -6.63
CA PRO A 27 -1.87 -0.03 -8.00
C PRO A 27 -3.35 0.20 -8.26
N ARG A 28 -3.73 1.45 -8.49
CA ARG A 28 -5.10 1.76 -8.89
C ARG A 28 -5.18 1.55 -10.39
N TYR A 29 -5.75 0.44 -10.80
CA TYR A 29 -6.20 0.25 -12.15
C TYR A 29 -7.65 0.73 -12.24
N SER A 30 -7.86 1.97 -12.65
CA SER A 30 -9.09 2.37 -13.30
C SER A 30 -8.88 2.14 -14.81
N HIS A 31 -9.32 1.00 -15.32
CA HIS A 31 -9.50 0.85 -16.76
C HIS A 31 -10.81 1.51 -17.15
N GLU A 32 -10.73 2.71 -17.73
CA GLU A 32 -11.75 3.14 -18.67
C GLU A 32 -11.48 2.44 -20.01
N PRO A 33 -12.45 1.76 -20.60
CA PRO A 33 -12.29 1.17 -21.93
C PRO A 33 -12.29 2.27 -22.99
N GLY A 34 -11.17 2.46 -23.64
CA GLY A 34 -11.11 3.05 -24.97
C GLY A 34 -11.09 4.57 -25.08
N GLY A 35 -10.02 5.22 -24.68
CA GLY A 35 -9.69 6.60 -25.05
C GLY A 35 -8.60 6.64 -26.11
N ARG A 36 -8.87 7.25 -27.25
CA ARG A 36 -7.93 7.53 -28.34
C ARG A 36 -6.67 8.25 -27.86
N ARG A 37 -5.49 7.75 -28.26
CA ARG A 37 -4.23 8.49 -28.21
C ARG A 37 -4.38 9.85 -28.89
N THR A 38 -4.12 10.89 -28.17
CA THR A 38 -3.71 12.19 -28.72
C THR A 38 -2.38 12.55 -28.07
N ASP A 39 -1.32 12.56 -28.88
CA ASP A 39 -0.04 13.18 -28.53
C ASP A 39 -0.30 14.66 -28.20
N SER A 40 -0.13 15.06 -26.95
CA SER A 40 0.16 16.45 -26.62
C SER A 40 0.89 16.56 -25.29
N THR A 41 2.12 17.03 -25.35
CA THR A 41 2.89 17.59 -24.25
C THR A 41 2.22 18.90 -23.81
N THR A 42 1.23 18.85 -22.93
CA THR A 42 0.72 20.01 -22.20
C THR A 42 0.50 19.58 -20.76
N THR A 43 1.19 20.25 -19.85
CA THR A 43 0.86 20.29 -18.43
C THR A 43 -0.50 20.92 -18.27
N ASP A 44 -1.55 20.13 -18.43
CA ASP A 44 -2.91 20.62 -18.23
C ASP A 44 -3.22 20.61 -16.72
N ALA A 45 -3.75 21.75 -16.27
CA ALA A 45 -4.41 21.88 -14.98
C ALA A 45 -5.43 20.75 -14.77
N PRO A 46 -5.80 20.38 -13.52
CA PRO A 46 -6.81 19.36 -13.24
C PRO A 46 -7.98 19.53 -14.18
N LEU A 47 -8.38 18.45 -14.85
CA LEU A 47 -9.47 18.49 -15.82
C LEU A 47 -10.67 19.18 -15.18
N ALA A 48 -11.19 20.23 -15.83
CA ALA A 48 -12.28 21.03 -15.29
C ALA A 48 -13.45 20.12 -14.89
N GLY A 49 -13.70 19.99 -13.57
CA GLY A 49 -14.73 19.13 -13.01
C GLY A 49 -14.18 18.00 -12.10
N GLU A 50 -12.89 17.69 -12.10
CA GLU A 50 -12.31 16.77 -11.11
C GLU A 50 -12.05 17.49 -9.77
N HIS A 51 -12.42 16.86 -8.69
CA HIS A 51 -12.19 17.33 -7.33
C HIS A 51 -11.16 16.44 -6.62
N ILE A 52 -10.35 17.07 -5.77
CA ILE A 52 -9.38 16.36 -4.92
C ILE A 52 -10.04 16.11 -3.56
N TYR A 53 -10.09 14.86 -3.17
CA TYR A 53 -10.62 14.45 -1.86
C TYR A 53 -9.49 13.92 -0.97
N LEU A 54 -9.41 14.46 0.25
CA LEU A 54 -8.50 14.01 1.29
C LEU A 54 -9.32 13.45 2.45
N THR A 55 -8.94 12.28 2.94
CA THR A 55 -9.49 11.76 4.19
C THR A 55 -8.45 11.85 5.29
N ALA A 56 -8.89 12.19 6.49
CA ALA A 56 -8.01 12.36 7.63
C ALA A 56 -8.65 11.85 8.91
N VAL A 57 -7.83 11.36 9.83
CA VAL A 57 -8.20 11.12 11.23
C VAL A 57 -7.77 12.31 12.05
N ARG A 58 -8.71 12.91 12.77
CA ARG A 58 -8.46 14.07 13.63
C ARG A 58 -8.74 13.71 15.09
N PHE A 59 -7.75 13.96 15.93
CA PHE A 59 -7.82 13.84 17.38
C PHE A 59 -8.10 15.21 18.04
N PRO A 60 -8.54 15.23 19.30
CA PRO A 60 -8.62 16.46 20.08
C PRO A 60 -7.28 17.21 20.12
N ASP A 61 -7.34 18.53 20.21
CA ASP A 61 -6.15 19.36 20.33
C ASP A 61 -5.34 18.97 21.57
N GLY A 62 -4.00 18.87 21.40
CA GLY A 62 -3.10 18.48 22.48
C GLY A 62 -3.06 16.99 22.81
N TYR A 63 -3.89 16.17 22.16
CA TYR A 63 -3.80 14.70 22.30
C TYR A 63 -2.53 14.18 21.63
N ALA A 64 -1.76 13.36 22.36
CA ALA A 64 -0.60 12.68 21.79
C ALA A 64 -1.06 11.37 21.13
N TRP A 65 -0.91 11.28 19.82
CA TRP A 65 -1.27 10.09 19.03
C TRP A 65 -0.04 9.51 18.36
N ASP A 66 -0.12 8.23 18.06
CA ASP A 66 0.75 7.53 17.11
C ASP A 66 -0.11 6.63 16.22
N LEU A 67 0.50 6.03 15.18
CA LEU A 67 -0.24 5.18 14.24
C LEU A 67 -0.67 3.83 14.85
N ASP A 68 -0.08 3.46 15.99
CA ASP A 68 -0.38 2.23 16.71
C ASP A 68 -1.47 2.47 17.77
N THR A 69 -1.79 3.72 18.07
CA THR A 69 -2.83 4.09 19.05
C THR A 69 -4.22 3.90 18.46
N CYS A 70 -4.84 2.78 18.76
CA CYS A 70 -6.15 2.40 18.24
C CYS A 70 -7.31 2.70 19.16
N ALA A 71 -7.08 3.08 20.41
CA ALA A 71 -8.11 3.33 21.41
C ALA A 71 -7.93 4.73 21.98
N VAL A 72 -8.91 5.58 21.77
CA VAL A 72 -8.93 6.92 22.31
C VAL A 72 -10.22 7.09 23.09
N ASP A 73 -10.09 7.34 24.39
CA ASP A 73 -11.22 7.84 25.19
C ASP A 73 -11.43 9.31 24.79
N GLY A 74 -12.30 9.56 23.84
CA GLY A 74 -12.56 10.91 23.40
C GLY A 74 -13.13 11.04 22.01
N GLU A 75 -13.29 12.27 21.55
CA GLU A 75 -13.86 12.60 20.25
C GLU A 75 -12.79 12.48 19.15
N VAL A 76 -12.76 11.35 18.47
CA VAL A 76 -11.97 11.17 17.24
C VAL A 76 -12.90 11.28 16.05
N TRP A 77 -12.45 11.99 15.04
CA TRP A 77 -13.22 12.29 13.85
C TRP A 77 -12.52 11.82 12.60
N ILE A 78 -13.29 11.38 11.62
CA ILE A 78 -12.85 11.17 10.25
C ILE A 78 -13.35 12.35 9.45
N ASP A 79 -12.42 13.19 9.03
CA ASP A 79 -12.69 14.39 8.24
C ASP A 79 -12.50 14.09 6.75
N LEU A 80 -13.42 14.61 5.94
CA LEU A 80 -13.32 14.65 4.48
C LEU A 80 -13.12 16.10 4.04
N TYR A 81 -12.07 16.31 3.27
CA TYR A 81 -11.80 17.58 2.58
C TYR A 81 -12.02 17.41 1.09
N ARG A 82 -12.57 18.43 0.44
CA ARG A 82 -12.67 18.57 -1.00
C ARG A 82 -11.98 19.87 -1.40
N ASP A 83 -11.00 19.77 -2.30
CA ASP A 83 -10.22 20.93 -2.78
C ASP A 83 -9.67 21.80 -1.62
N SER A 84 -9.17 21.13 -0.57
CA SER A 84 -8.66 21.69 0.68
C SER A 84 -9.72 22.25 1.65
N GLU A 85 -11.01 22.27 1.31
CA GLU A 85 -12.09 22.68 2.22
C GLU A 85 -12.69 21.46 2.94
N LYS A 86 -12.85 21.56 4.25
CA LYS A 86 -13.52 20.50 5.01
C LYS A 86 -15.01 20.47 4.71
N VAL A 87 -15.46 19.37 4.10
CA VAL A 87 -16.87 19.21 3.68
C VAL A 87 -17.66 18.28 4.58
N ARG A 88 -16.97 17.43 5.36
CA ARG A 88 -17.65 16.47 6.25
C ARG A 88 -16.77 16.09 7.44
N SER A 89 -17.41 15.77 8.58
CA SER A 89 -16.82 15.14 9.75
C SER A 89 -17.75 14.04 10.24
N ILE A 90 -17.20 12.84 10.46
CA ILE A 90 -17.93 11.68 10.98
C ILE A 90 -17.22 11.24 12.27
N PRO A 91 -17.95 10.98 13.38
CA PRO A 91 -17.32 10.39 14.55
C PRO A 91 -16.67 9.06 14.21
N ALA A 92 -15.43 8.86 14.62
CA ALA A 92 -14.77 7.58 14.50
C ALA A 92 -15.33 6.58 15.49
N GLY A 93 -15.35 5.31 15.14
CA GLY A 93 -15.64 4.22 16.07
C GLY A 93 -14.52 3.99 17.08
N ALA A 94 -14.64 2.91 17.84
CA ALA A 94 -13.71 2.56 18.92
C ALA A 94 -12.28 2.24 18.49
N SER A 95 -12.07 2.00 17.21
CA SER A 95 -10.75 1.72 16.63
C SER A 95 -10.58 2.51 15.35
N VAL A 96 -9.47 3.21 15.23
CA VAL A 96 -9.14 4.01 14.04
C VAL A 96 -7.95 3.37 13.34
N HIS A 97 -8.14 2.99 12.08
CA HIS A 97 -7.08 2.44 11.26
C HIS A 97 -6.89 3.25 9.98
N PRO A 98 -5.65 3.59 9.60
CA PRO A 98 -5.39 4.35 8.39
C PRO A 98 -5.73 3.58 7.10
N ASP A 99 -5.94 2.26 7.20
CA ASP A 99 -6.03 1.39 6.03
C ASP A 99 -7.31 1.51 5.22
N MET A 100 -8.41 1.98 5.83
CA MET A 100 -9.72 1.81 5.21
C MET A 100 -10.51 3.10 4.99
N HIS A 101 -10.16 4.18 5.67
CA HIS A 101 -10.86 5.45 5.48
C HIS A 101 -10.56 6.02 4.09
N ARG A 102 -11.56 6.02 3.21
CA ARG A 102 -11.40 6.48 1.83
C ARG A 102 -12.69 7.01 1.22
N TYR A 103 -12.54 7.95 0.31
CA TYR A 103 -13.61 8.44 -0.54
C TYR A 103 -13.58 7.71 -1.87
N LEU A 104 -14.70 7.10 -2.27
CA LEU A 104 -14.82 6.32 -3.50
C LEU A 104 -16.24 6.44 -4.05
N GLY A 105 -16.39 6.74 -5.33
CA GLY A 105 -17.67 6.79 -6.03
C GLY A 105 -18.65 7.74 -5.34
N GLY A 106 -18.21 8.92 -4.94
CA GLY A 106 -19.04 9.93 -4.28
C GLY A 106 -19.32 9.67 -2.80
N HIS A 107 -18.74 8.64 -2.17
CA HIS A 107 -19.05 8.26 -0.78
C HIS A 107 -17.80 8.08 0.09
N LEU A 108 -17.91 8.49 1.36
CA LEU A 108 -16.91 8.24 2.40
C LEU A 108 -17.18 6.89 3.07
N TYR A 109 -16.24 5.97 2.92
CA TYR A 109 -16.25 4.65 3.58
C TYR A 109 -15.28 4.64 4.74
N THR A 110 -15.72 4.05 5.85
CA THR A 110 -14.93 3.91 7.08
C THR A 110 -15.13 2.54 7.67
N ASP A 111 -14.16 2.07 8.44
CA ASP A 111 -14.31 0.91 9.29
C ASP A 111 -13.88 1.21 10.72
N TRP A 112 -14.33 0.38 11.63
CA TRP A 112 -13.80 0.28 12.99
C TRP A 112 -13.96 -1.15 13.50
N SER A 113 -13.10 -1.54 14.41
CA SER A 113 -13.17 -2.86 15.06
C SER A 113 -13.00 -2.75 16.56
N THR A 114 -13.72 -3.61 17.28
CA THR A 114 -13.49 -3.92 18.68
C THR A 114 -12.74 -5.25 18.80
N ASP A 115 -12.58 -5.78 20.00
CA ASP A 115 -12.02 -7.11 20.21
C ASP A 115 -12.89 -8.24 19.66
N THR A 116 -14.17 -7.98 19.42
CA THR A 116 -15.16 -9.00 19.06
C THR A 116 -15.82 -8.79 17.70
N GLU A 117 -15.77 -7.60 17.14
CA GLU A 117 -16.50 -7.29 15.91
C GLU A 117 -15.78 -6.25 15.04
N THR A 118 -16.07 -6.26 13.76
CA THR A 118 -15.67 -5.25 12.77
C THR A 118 -16.91 -4.70 12.08
N VAL A 119 -16.99 -3.38 11.96
CA VAL A 119 -18.09 -2.66 11.31
C VAL A 119 -17.56 -1.88 10.13
N VAL A 120 -18.23 -1.98 8.99
CA VAL A 120 -17.98 -1.18 7.80
C VAL A 120 -19.15 -0.22 7.60
N SER A 121 -18.83 1.05 7.40
CA SER A 121 -19.83 2.12 7.29
C SER A 121 -19.65 2.92 6.01
N ARG A 122 -20.75 3.48 5.51
CA ARG A 122 -20.78 4.47 4.44
C ARG A 122 -21.46 5.74 4.97
N GLU A 123 -20.79 6.86 4.85
CA GLU A 123 -21.31 8.16 5.34
C GLU A 123 -21.64 8.13 6.85
N GLY A 124 -20.94 7.30 7.65
CA GLY A 124 -21.22 7.10 9.06
C GLY A 124 -22.38 6.15 9.36
N ALA A 125 -23.15 5.72 8.37
CA ALA A 125 -24.18 4.69 8.53
C ALA A 125 -23.58 3.30 8.32
N GLU A 126 -23.88 2.38 9.24
CA GLU A 126 -23.44 0.99 9.14
C GLU A 126 -23.97 0.36 7.84
N LEU A 127 -23.06 -0.22 7.06
CA LEU A 127 -23.42 -1.05 5.90
C LEU A 127 -23.55 -2.51 6.30
N PHE A 128 -22.54 -3.01 6.99
CA PHE A 128 -22.51 -4.38 7.47
C PHE A 128 -21.55 -4.53 8.66
N ARG A 129 -21.80 -5.56 9.44
CA ARG A 129 -21.07 -5.94 10.64
C ARG A 129 -20.77 -7.42 10.60
N PHE A 130 -19.63 -7.81 11.12
CA PHE A 130 -19.27 -9.23 11.27
C PHE A 130 -18.45 -9.46 12.52
N GLU A 131 -18.51 -10.70 13.02
CA GLU A 131 -17.75 -11.15 14.16
C GLU A 131 -16.26 -11.22 13.85
N GLY A 132 -15.43 -10.90 14.84
CA GLY A 132 -13.98 -10.95 14.76
C GLY A 132 -13.34 -9.58 14.52
N ARG A 133 -12.11 -9.47 15.02
CA ARG A 133 -11.29 -8.29 14.90
C ARG A 133 -10.44 -8.39 13.65
N GLU A 134 -10.88 -7.75 12.57
CA GLU A 134 -10.17 -7.77 11.30
C GLU A 134 -9.59 -6.40 10.93
N ALA A 135 -8.44 -6.40 10.27
CA ALA A 135 -7.94 -5.25 9.52
C ALA A 135 -8.42 -5.36 8.08
N ILE A 136 -9.20 -4.41 7.59
CA ILE A 136 -9.66 -4.38 6.21
C ILE A 136 -8.51 -3.93 5.33
N ARG A 137 -7.87 -4.89 4.65
CA ARG A 137 -6.71 -4.67 3.78
C ARG A 137 -7.10 -4.39 2.34
N GLY A 138 -8.13 -5.04 1.82
CA GLY A 138 -8.68 -4.82 0.49
C GLY A 138 -10.10 -4.27 0.56
N PHE A 139 -10.39 -3.28 -0.28
CA PHE A 139 -11.68 -2.65 -0.36
C PHE A 139 -11.95 -2.19 -1.80
N LEU A 140 -13.09 -2.60 -2.35
CA LEU A 140 -13.48 -2.29 -3.72
C LEU A 140 -15.00 -2.14 -3.77
N VAL A 141 -15.48 -1.12 -4.48
CA VAL A 141 -16.91 -0.88 -4.71
C VAL A 141 -17.21 -1.16 -6.18
N ARG A 142 -18.16 -2.05 -6.43
CA ARG A 142 -18.60 -2.42 -7.77
C ARG A 142 -20.13 -2.46 -7.84
N GLU A 143 -20.65 -2.74 -9.03
CA GLU A 143 -22.10 -2.91 -9.25
C GLU A 143 -22.68 -4.08 -8.46
N ASP A 144 -21.90 -5.15 -8.25
CA ASP A 144 -22.30 -6.34 -7.50
C ASP A 144 -22.15 -6.20 -5.97
N GLY A 145 -21.62 -5.06 -5.49
CA GLY A 145 -21.54 -4.74 -4.07
C GLY A 145 -20.20 -4.21 -3.58
N VAL A 146 -20.07 -4.16 -2.27
CA VAL A 146 -18.84 -3.75 -1.57
C VAL A 146 -18.00 -4.98 -1.23
N HIS A 147 -16.87 -5.11 -1.90
CA HIS A 147 -15.91 -6.19 -1.69
C HIS A 147 -14.92 -5.82 -0.59
N THR A 148 -14.68 -6.73 0.34
CA THR A 148 -13.70 -6.55 1.42
C THR A 148 -12.80 -7.76 1.58
N LEU A 149 -11.51 -7.50 1.85
CA LEU A 149 -10.54 -8.49 2.32
C LEU A 149 -10.12 -8.10 3.73
N GLY A 150 -10.58 -8.85 4.71
CA GLY A 150 -10.26 -8.65 6.12
C GLY A 150 -9.19 -9.65 6.57
N GLN A 151 -8.06 -9.15 7.08
CA GLN A 151 -7.03 -9.96 7.73
C GLN A 151 -7.34 -10.02 9.22
N ASP A 152 -7.49 -11.22 9.76
CA ASP A 152 -7.64 -11.43 11.20
C ASP A 152 -6.40 -10.91 11.94
N ARG A 153 -6.60 -10.11 12.98
CA ARG A 153 -5.51 -9.49 13.74
C ARG A 153 -4.80 -10.47 14.68
N ASP A 154 -5.48 -11.55 15.05
CA ASP A 154 -4.93 -12.63 15.88
C ASP A 154 -4.19 -13.68 15.03
N GLY A 155 -4.05 -13.45 13.72
CA GLY A 155 -3.31 -14.31 12.81
C GLY A 155 -4.08 -15.56 12.37
N ASN A 156 -5.41 -15.58 12.55
CA ASN A 156 -6.26 -16.74 12.20
C ASN A 156 -6.65 -16.78 10.73
N GLY A 157 -5.95 -16.03 9.87
CA GLY A 157 -6.21 -16.02 8.45
C GLY A 157 -6.89 -14.75 7.95
N PHE A 158 -7.54 -14.83 6.80
CA PHE A 158 -8.26 -13.72 6.20
C PHE A 158 -9.62 -14.16 5.63
N THR A 159 -10.50 -13.20 5.39
CA THR A 159 -11.83 -13.43 4.84
C THR A 159 -12.11 -12.49 3.67
N TYR A 160 -12.62 -13.03 2.57
CA TYR A 160 -13.15 -12.28 1.44
C TYR A 160 -14.67 -12.25 1.50
N ARG A 161 -15.26 -11.04 1.36
CA ARG A 161 -16.72 -10.81 1.42
C ARG A 161 -17.18 -9.88 0.32
N ILE A 162 -18.47 -10.04 -0.04
CA ILE A 162 -19.24 -9.04 -0.78
C ILE A 162 -20.46 -8.69 0.09
N ASP A 163 -20.67 -7.39 0.37
CA ASP A 163 -21.72 -6.87 1.25
C ASP A 163 -21.81 -7.61 2.58
N GLY A 164 -20.66 -7.86 3.21
CA GLY A 164 -20.55 -8.59 4.47
C GLY A 164 -20.71 -10.11 4.35
N ARG A 165 -21.23 -10.64 3.24
CA ARG A 165 -21.40 -12.07 3.01
C ARG A 165 -20.07 -12.73 2.68
N ILE A 166 -19.69 -13.77 3.43
CA ILE A 166 -18.46 -14.51 3.22
C ILE A 166 -18.55 -15.32 1.91
N LEU A 167 -17.56 -15.08 1.02
CA LEU A 167 -17.33 -15.89 -0.17
C LEU A 167 -16.18 -16.87 0.00
N TYR A 168 -15.14 -16.43 0.74
CA TYR A 168 -13.98 -17.26 1.04
C TYR A 168 -13.44 -16.93 2.43
N ARG A 169 -13.09 -17.96 3.19
CA ARG A 169 -12.36 -17.86 4.45
C ARG A 169 -11.14 -18.75 4.37
N SER A 170 -9.98 -18.19 4.64
CA SER A 170 -8.72 -18.93 4.66
C SER A 170 -8.57 -19.73 5.97
N GLU A 171 -7.66 -20.67 5.95
CA GLU A 171 -7.20 -21.37 7.15
C GLU A 171 -6.23 -20.51 7.99
N THR A 172 -6.02 -20.95 9.23
CA THR A 172 -5.08 -20.34 10.18
C THR A 172 -3.66 -20.23 9.61
N GLY A 173 -3.00 -19.10 9.85
CA GLY A 173 -1.65 -18.84 9.36
C GLY A 173 -1.57 -18.32 7.93
N ALA A 174 -2.71 -18.16 7.25
CA ALA A 174 -2.79 -17.49 5.96
C ALA A 174 -2.66 -15.97 6.12
N VAL A 175 -1.99 -15.32 5.17
CA VAL A 175 -1.84 -13.86 5.14
C VAL A 175 -2.15 -13.30 3.77
N LEU A 176 -2.70 -12.09 3.73
CA LEU A 176 -2.88 -11.36 2.48
C LEU A 176 -1.53 -10.84 1.98
N GLY A 177 -1.32 -10.92 0.67
CA GLY A 177 -0.03 -10.59 0.07
C GLY A 177 1.03 -11.66 0.31
N GLY A 178 2.24 -11.26 0.62
CA GLY A 178 3.40 -12.14 0.78
C GLY A 178 4.07 -12.01 2.14
N PRO A 179 4.72 -13.09 2.62
CA PRO A 179 5.31 -13.13 3.95
C PRO A 179 6.54 -12.24 4.12
N ASP A 180 7.25 -11.95 3.02
CA ASP A 180 8.54 -11.24 3.03
C ASP A 180 8.46 -9.86 2.37
N THR A 181 7.28 -9.42 1.97
CA THR A 181 7.10 -8.13 1.34
C THR A 181 6.65 -7.13 2.40
N PRO A 182 7.55 -6.29 2.93
CA PRO A 182 7.18 -5.26 3.88
C PRO A 182 6.15 -4.35 3.21
N GLY A 183 4.93 -4.28 3.76
CA GLY A 183 3.89 -3.47 3.19
C GLY A 183 3.50 -3.84 1.77
N ALA A 184 3.80 -5.08 1.32
CA ALA A 184 3.19 -5.56 0.11
C ALA A 184 1.72 -5.24 0.21
N ALA A 185 1.17 -4.77 -0.87
CA ALA A 185 -0.25 -4.49 -1.06
C ALA A 185 -1.09 -5.76 -0.82
N GLY A 186 -0.86 -6.32 0.36
CA GLY A 186 -1.51 -7.51 0.87
C GLY A 186 -2.96 -7.18 1.05
N GLY A 187 -3.78 -7.65 0.12
CA GLY A 187 -5.18 -7.34 0.09
C GLY A 187 -5.58 -6.27 -0.92
N ALA A 188 -4.66 -5.82 -1.79
CA ALA A 188 -5.09 -5.03 -2.94
C ALA A 188 -5.89 -5.91 -3.89
N PHE A 189 -7.05 -5.43 -4.25
CA PHE A 189 -7.77 -5.99 -5.38
C PHE A 189 -7.17 -5.51 -6.70
N SER A 190 -7.16 -6.40 -7.68
CA SER A 190 -6.90 -6.09 -9.08
C SER A 190 -8.11 -6.54 -9.88
N GLU A 191 -8.58 -5.72 -10.80
CA GLU A 191 -9.74 -6.00 -11.63
C GLU A 191 -9.31 -6.28 -13.07
N TYR A 192 -9.95 -7.25 -13.70
CA TYR A 192 -9.82 -7.49 -15.13
C TYR A 192 -11.11 -8.10 -15.69
N GLY A 193 -11.79 -7.33 -16.52
CA GLY A 193 -13.15 -7.68 -16.96
C GLY A 193 -14.13 -7.74 -15.77
N GLU A 194 -14.82 -8.85 -15.66
CA GLU A 194 -15.75 -9.10 -14.54
C GLU A 194 -15.08 -9.70 -13.30
N ASP A 195 -13.79 -10.05 -13.40
CA ASP A 195 -13.08 -10.77 -12.36
C ASP A 195 -12.35 -9.84 -11.39
N VAL A 196 -12.34 -10.24 -10.14
CA VAL A 196 -11.59 -9.63 -9.06
C VAL A 196 -10.46 -10.58 -8.64
N PHE A 197 -9.24 -10.09 -8.68
CA PHE A 197 -8.06 -10.84 -8.27
C PHE A 197 -7.47 -10.27 -6.98
N TYR A 198 -6.87 -11.16 -6.18
CA TYR A 198 -6.03 -10.79 -5.05
C TYR A 198 -4.95 -11.85 -4.81
N VAL A 199 -3.89 -11.46 -4.14
CA VAL A 199 -2.78 -12.34 -3.81
C VAL A 199 -2.79 -12.62 -2.31
N CYS A 200 -2.57 -13.87 -1.95
CA CYS A 200 -2.40 -14.30 -0.56
C CYS A 200 -1.30 -15.35 -0.44
N CYS A 201 -0.86 -15.59 0.78
CA CYS A 201 0.07 -16.65 1.11
C CYS A 201 -0.62 -17.63 2.06
N LEU A 202 -0.73 -18.87 1.65
CA LEU A 202 -1.37 -19.94 2.42
C LEU A 202 -0.31 -20.93 2.94
N PRO A 203 -0.53 -21.53 4.11
CA PRO A 203 0.26 -22.68 4.54
C PRO A 203 0.02 -23.88 3.61
N SER A 204 1.03 -24.70 3.41
CA SER A 204 0.94 -25.95 2.67
C SER A 204 1.79 -27.02 3.34
N GLU A 205 1.67 -28.29 2.92
CA GLU A 205 2.51 -29.39 3.43
C GLU A 205 4.01 -29.18 3.19
N ARG A 206 4.36 -28.35 2.17
CA ARG A 206 5.75 -28.03 1.79
C ARG A 206 6.22 -26.66 2.30
N GLY A 207 5.49 -26.05 3.24
CA GLY A 207 5.74 -24.72 3.76
C GLY A 207 4.63 -23.73 3.38
N LYS A 208 5.02 -22.55 2.88
CA LYS A 208 4.05 -21.54 2.44
C LYS A 208 4.04 -21.42 0.92
N GLU A 209 2.87 -21.08 0.38
CA GLU A 209 2.66 -20.87 -1.05
C GLU A 209 1.94 -19.55 -1.31
N TYR A 210 2.39 -18.80 -2.31
CA TYR A 210 1.60 -17.70 -2.86
C TYR A 210 0.45 -18.28 -3.67
N HIS A 211 -0.72 -17.73 -3.48
CA HIS A 211 -1.91 -18.01 -4.28
C HIS A 211 -2.42 -16.73 -4.92
N VAL A 212 -2.67 -16.80 -6.20
CA VAL A 212 -3.50 -15.85 -6.89
C VAL A 212 -4.93 -16.37 -6.81
N MET A 213 -5.80 -15.58 -6.21
CA MET A 213 -7.23 -15.85 -6.14
C MET A 213 -7.92 -15.06 -7.22
N ARG A 214 -8.90 -15.69 -7.89
CA ARG A 214 -9.82 -15.07 -8.83
C ARG A 214 -11.20 -15.19 -8.25
N ASN A 215 -11.83 -14.09 -7.93
CA ASN A 215 -13.05 -14.06 -7.14
C ASN A 215 -12.84 -14.82 -5.81
N ALA A 216 -13.58 -15.90 -5.56
CA ALA A 216 -13.41 -16.73 -4.37
C ALA A 216 -12.61 -18.03 -4.64
N GLU A 217 -12.07 -18.21 -5.84
CA GLU A 217 -11.44 -19.45 -6.27
C GLU A 217 -9.92 -19.30 -6.44
N ARG A 218 -9.22 -20.39 -6.19
CA ARG A 218 -7.77 -20.47 -6.41
C ARG A 218 -7.50 -20.55 -7.92
N HIS A 219 -6.79 -19.56 -8.46
CA HIS A 219 -6.46 -19.47 -9.88
C HIS A 219 -5.08 -20.04 -10.19
N GLN A 220 -4.04 -19.60 -9.45
CA GLN A 220 -2.67 -20.09 -9.60
C GLN A 220 -1.99 -20.20 -8.23
N SER A 221 -0.95 -21.04 -8.12
CA SER A 221 -0.13 -21.13 -6.91
C SER A 221 1.35 -21.23 -7.22
N PHE A 222 2.17 -20.70 -6.30
CA PHE A 222 3.63 -20.64 -6.44
C PHE A 222 4.28 -20.94 -5.09
N PRO A 223 4.94 -22.11 -4.93
CA PRO A 223 5.66 -22.42 -3.70
C PRO A 223 6.74 -21.39 -3.40
N ILE A 224 6.87 -20.97 -2.15
CA ILE A 224 7.97 -20.10 -1.72
C ILE A 224 9.29 -20.83 -1.82
N SER A 225 9.30 -22.15 -1.63
CA SER A 225 10.46 -23.01 -1.82
C SER A 225 11.07 -22.94 -3.23
N ASP A 226 10.30 -22.55 -4.24
CA ASP A 226 10.77 -22.30 -5.60
C ASP A 226 11.49 -20.96 -5.77
N GLY A 227 11.65 -20.21 -4.67
CA GLY A 227 12.29 -18.91 -4.65
C GLY A 227 11.37 -17.75 -4.99
N THR A 228 10.04 -17.94 -5.05
CA THR A 228 9.09 -16.86 -5.28
C THR A 228 9.15 -15.83 -4.14
N ARG A 229 9.32 -14.56 -4.49
CA ARG A 229 9.50 -13.41 -3.57
C ARG A 229 8.35 -12.44 -3.59
N ALA A 230 7.79 -12.17 -4.75
CA ALA A 230 6.66 -11.28 -4.95
C ALA A 230 5.78 -11.79 -6.08
N VAL A 231 4.49 -11.52 -5.99
CA VAL A 231 3.49 -11.86 -7.02
C VAL A 231 2.57 -10.66 -7.22
N LEU A 232 2.24 -10.37 -8.47
CA LEU A 232 1.33 -9.31 -8.88
C LEU A 232 0.36 -9.87 -9.92
N VAL A 233 -0.88 -9.42 -9.86
CA VAL A 233 -1.85 -9.58 -10.94
C VAL A 233 -2.16 -8.21 -11.53
N ALA A 234 -1.96 -8.06 -12.82
CA ALA A 234 -2.22 -6.82 -13.52
C ALA A 234 -2.75 -7.12 -14.93
N GLY A 235 -3.87 -6.49 -15.31
CA GLY A 235 -4.51 -6.73 -16.61
C GLY A 235 -4.81 -8.21 -16.87
N GLY A 236 -5.19 -8.97 -15.83
CA GLY A 236 -5.43 -10.42 -15.91
C GLY A 236 -4.17 -11.28 -16.02
N LYS A 237 -2.98 -10.68 -16.10
CA LYS A 237 -1.70 -11.39 -16.19
C LYS A 237 -1.07 -11.53 -14.81
N VAL A 238 -0.46 -12.70 -14.57
CA VAL A 238 0.27 -12.97 -13.34
C VAL A 238 1.76 -12.79 -13.57
N SER A 239 2.38 -11.99 -12.70
CA SER A 239 3.81 -11.72 -12.70
C SER A 239 4.42 -12.08 -11.36
N ARG A 240 5.67 -12.52 -11.35
CA ARG A 240 6.38 -12.84 -10.10
C ARG A 240 7.86 -12.52 -10.16
N VAL A 241 8.45 -12.17 -9.02
CA VAL A 241 9.90 -12.17 -8.83
C VAL A 241 10.32 -13.50 -8.22
N ARG A 242 11.34 -14.11 -8.79
CA ARG A 242 11.85 -15.40 -8.33
C ARG A 242 13.36 -15.40 -8.17
N SER A 243 13.83 -15.85 -7.00
CA SER A 243 15.24 -16.12 -6.75
C SER A 243 15.63 -17.47 -7.34
N LYS A 244 16.70 -17.49 -8.14
CA LYS A 244 17.39 -18.70 -8.63
C LYS A 244 18.78 -18.78 -7.98
N PRO A 245 19.49 -19.90 -8.03
CA PRO A 245 20.78 -20.06 -7.35
C PRO A 245 21.83 -18.99 -7.64
N ARG A 246 21.76 -18.34 -8.80
CA ARG A 246 22.74 -17.32 -9.21
C ARG A 246 22.11 -16.08 -9.87
N SER A 247 20.81 -15.91 -9.74
CA SER A 247 20.10 -14.80 -10.37
C SER A 247 18.78 -14.54 -9.69
N LEU A 248 18.31 -13.31 -9.84
CA LEU A 248 16.94 -12.91 -9.58
C LEU A 248 16.26 -12.71 -10.93
N VAL A 249 15.04 -13.18 -11.09
CA VAL A 249 14.31 -13.06 -12.36
C VAL A 249 12.92 -12.49 -12.11
N LEU A 250 12.47 -11.64 -13.03
CA LEU A 250 11.09 -11.22 -13.17
C LEU A 250 10.46 -12.11 -14.25
N GLU A 251 9.41 -12.80 -13.91
CA GLU A 251 8.63 -13.66 -14.80
C GLU A 251 7.27 -13.02 -15.05
N VAL A 252 6.91 -12.81 -16.31
CA VAL A 252 5.63 -12.29 -16.76
C VAL A 252 5.10 -13.24 -17.83
N ASP A 253 3.94 -13.84 -17.62
CA ASP A 253 3.35 -14.84 -18.53
C ASP A 253 4.32 -15.94 -18.94
N GLY A 254 5.13 -16.44 -18.01
CA GLY A 254 6.13 -17.48 -18.27
C GLY A 254 7.41 -17.00 -18.97
N LYS A 255 7.49 -15.73 -19.38
CA LYS A 255 8.70 -15.14 -19.95
C LYS A 255 9.56 -14.54 -18.85
N GLU A 256 10.82 -14.95 -18.79
CA GLU A 256 11.76 -14.51 -17.75
C GLU A 256 12.67 -13.39 -18.25
N THR A 257 12.83 -12.38 -17.40
CA THR A 257 13.83 -11.31 -17.54
C THR A 257 14.75 -11.33 -16.33
N ARG A 258 16.06 -11.38 -16.55
CA ARG A 258 17.04 -11.33 -15.46
C ARG A 258 17.08 -9.93 -14.86
N LEU A 259 16.93 -9.84 -13.52
CA LEU A 259 17.06 -8.60 -12.78
C LEU A 259 18.54 -8.27 -12.48
N ALA A 260 18.86 -6.98 -12.43
CA ALA A 260 20.21 -6.43 -12.30
C ALA A 260 20.81 -6.57 -10.89
N LEU A 261 20.80 -7.79 -10.34
CA LEU A 261 21.45 -8.09 -9.07
C LEU A 261 22.96 -8.20 -9.29
N GLY A 262 23.76 -7.48 -8.49
CA GLY A 262 25.22 -7.49 -8.60
C GLY A 262 25.84 -8.79 -8.10
N GLY A 263 27.11 -9.05 -8.48
CA GLY A 263 27.85 -10.19 -7.96
C GLY A 263 28.03 -10.12 -6.44
N GLY A 264 27.59 -11.17 -5.74
CA GLY A 264 27.64 -11.22 -4.28
C GLY A 264 26.51 -10.46 -3.56
N GLU A 265 25.56 -9.89 -4.29
CA GLU A 265 24.34 -9.33 -3.72
C GLU A 265 23.25 -10.40 -3.53
N SER A 266 22.44 -10.23 -2.49
CA SER A 266 21.22 -11.00 -2.25
C SER A 266 20.01 -10.07 -2.24
N CYS A 267 18.86 -10.57 -2.72
CA CYS A 267 17.59 -9.85 -2.61
C CYS A 267 17.09 -9.95 -1.17
N LEU A 268 16.91 -8.80 -0.51
CA LEU A 268 16.27 -8.73 0.80
C LEU A 268 14.75 -8.82 0.64
N TRP A 269 14.20 -7.99 -0.22
CA TRP A 269 12.80 -8.00 -0.58
C TRP A 269 12.60 -7.43 -1.99
N SER A 270 11.44 -7.68 -2.55
CA SER A 270 11.02 -7.13 -3.84
C SER A 270 9.53 -6.84 -3.85
N GLN A 271 9.17 -5.87 -4.67
CA GLN A 271 7.79 -5.47 -4.92
C GLN A 271 7.56 -5.36 -6.41
N LEU A 272 6.35 -5.64 -6.84
CA LEU A 272 5.92 -5.49 -8.22
C LEU A 272 4.88 -4.38 -8.34
N THR A 273 5.00 -3.61 -9.40
CA THR A 273 4.05 -2.56 -9.79
C THR A 273 3.84 -2.65 -11.28
N ALA A 274 2.62 -2.44 -11.75
CA ALA A 274 2.40 -2.33 -13.17
C ALA A 274 2.74 -0.92 -13.66
N TRP A 275 3.29 -0.83 -14.86
CA TRP A 275 3.67 0.41 -15.50
C TRP A 275 3.54 0.28 -17.01
N GLU A 276 2.69 1.14 -17.61
CA GLU A 276 2.32 1.02 -19.02
C GLU A 276 1.76 -0.39 -19.31
N GLU A 277 2.23 -1.04 -20.36
CA GLU A 277 1.92 -2.44 -20.69
C GLU A 277 2.92 -3.44 -20.06
N ASP A 278 3.84 -2.97 -19.20
CA ASP A 278 4.93 -3.73 -18.60
C ASP A 278 4.75 -3.88 -17.08
N VAL A 279 5.59 -4.66 -16.46
CA VAL A 279 5.68 -4.85 -15.01
C VAL A 279 7.04 -4.39 -14.54
N LEU A 280 7.03 -3.58 -13.50
CA LEU A 280 8.21 -3.04 -12.84
C LEU A 280 8.47 -3.80 -11.53
N ALA A 281 9.69 -4.27 -11.35
CA ALA A 281 10.18 -4.80 -10.09
C ALA A 281 11.01 -3.73 -9.36
N LEU A 282 10.60 -3.35 -8.16
CA LEU A 282 11.45 -2.65 -7.19
C LEU A 282 12.15 -3.71 -6.35
N VAL A 283 13.46 -3.64 -6.26
CA VAL A 283 14.29 -4.62 -5.53
C VAL A 283 15.17 -3.89 -4.52
N CYS A 284 15.14 -4.34 -3.29
CA CYS A 284 16.13 -4.01 -2.27
C CYS A 284 17.15 -5.14 -2.22
N ALA A 285 18.38 -4.84 -2.59
CA ALA A 285 19.49 -5.77 -2.58
C ALA A 285 20.47 -5.46 -1.43
N GLN A 286 21.09 -6.48 -0.87
CA GLN A 286 22.13 -6.39 0.15
C GLN A 286 23.43 -7.00 -0.36
N GLY A 287 24.49 -6.22 -0.34
CA GLY A 287 25.85 -6.65 -0.66
C GLY A 287 26.87 -6.20 0.40
N SER A 288 28.14 -6.37 0.12
CA SER A 288 29.25 -5.93 0.99
C SER A 288 29.28 -4.39 1.18
N GLY A 289 28.77 -3.65 0.22
CA GLY A 289 28.64 -2.16 0.27
C GLY A 289 27.39 -1.66 0.97
N GLY A 290 26.56 -2.52 1.54
CA GLY A 290 25.30 -2.15 2.19
C GLY A 290 24.07 -2.43 1.33
N LYS A 291 22.96 -1.75 1.66
CA LYS A 291 21.69 -1.86 0.92
C LYS A 291 21.71 -0.99 -0.33
N ARG A 292 21.12 -1.53 -1.40
CA ARG A 292 20.94 -0.84 -2.68
C ARG A 292 19.52 -1.09 -3.20
N PHE A 293 18.92 -0.05 -3.76
CA PHE A 293 17.64 -0.14 -4.46
C PHE A 293 17.85 -0.04 -5.96
N PHE A 294 17.07 -0.77 -6.72
CA PHE A 294 16.91 -0.58 -8.14
C PHE A 294 15.53 -0.97 -8.60
N LEU A 295 15.11 -0.39 -9.72
CA LEU A 295 13.87 -0.70 -10.40
C LEU A 295 14.18 -1.23 -11.78
N GLN A 296 13.49 -2.27 -12.21
CA GLN A 296 13.68 -2.84 -13.54
C GLN A 296 12.37 -3.37 -14.11
N THR A 297 12.11 -3.05 -15.37
CA THR A 297 10.92 -3.54 -16.08
C THR A 297 11.17 -4.93 -16.64
N ALA A 298 10.09 -5.65 -16.99
CA ALA A 298 10.19 -6.92 -17.70
C ALA A 298 10.81 -6.75 -19.09
N GLY A 299 10.67 -5.58 -19.72
CA GLY A 299 11.36 -5.20 -20.95
C GLY A 299 12.86 -4.93 -20.77
N GLY A 300 13.39 -4.95 -19.53
CA GLY A 300 14.81 -4.81 -19.22
C GLY A 300 15.29 -3.38 -18.96
N LYS A 301 14.43 -2.37 -19.04
CA LYS A 301 14.79 -0.99 -18.69
C LYS A 301 15.04 -0.91 -17.18
N THR A 302 16.16 -0.29 -16.78
CA THR A 302 16.59 -0.20 -15.37
C THR A 302 16.66 1.26 -14.94
N PHE A 303 16.19 1.50 -13.68
CA PHE A 303 16.31 2.79 -13.02
C PHE A 303 17.02 2.59 -11.68
N SER A 304 17.96 3.47 -11.39
CA SER A 304 18.79 3.35 -10.19
C SER A 304 18.60 4.60 -9.32
N PRO A 305 17.98 4.46 -8.14
CA PRO A 305 18.06 5.48 -7.10
C PRO A 305 19.52 5.83 -6.79
N MET A 306 19.77 7.01 -6.25
CA MET A 306 21.13 7.37 -5.87
C MET A 306 21.64 6.49 -4.72
N PRO A 307 22.95 6.26 -4.63
CA PRO A 307 23.53 5.55 -3.50
C PRO A 307 23.13 6.19 -2.17
N GLY A 308 22.68 5.38 -1.22
CA GLY A 308 22.23 5.84 0.11
C GLY A 308 20.78 6.32 0.18
N GLU A 309 20.06 6.43 -0.94
CA GLU A 309 18.61 6.70 -0.92
C GLU A 309 17.82 5.46 -0.50
N THR A 310 16.80 5.68 0.32
CA THR A 310 15.81 4.67 0.67
C THR A 310 14.56 4.92 -0.17
N VAL A 311 14.16 3.92 -0.95
CA VAL A 311 12.92 3.95 -1.73
C VAL A 311 11.83 3.29 -0.91
N SER A 312 10.70 3.98 -0.73
CA SER A 312 9.56 3.45 0.01
C SER A 312 8.41 3.04 -0.88
N GLU A 313 8.21 3.71 -2.01
CA GLU A 313 7.05 3.47 -2.87
C GLU A 313 7.35 3.80 -4.33
N VAL A 314 6.65 3.12 -5.24
CA VAL A 314 6.63 3.42 -6.66
C VAL A 314 5.25 3.96 -7.03
N LEU A 315 5.24 5.10 -7.70
CA LEU A 315 4.04 5.78 -8.19
C LEU A 315 3.99 5.64 -9.71
N SER A 316 2.83 5.32 -10.24
CA SER A 316 2.61 5.22 -11.68
C SER A 316 1.15 5.51 -12.02
N ASP A 317 0.92 6.24 -13.11
CA ASP A 317 -0.40 6.44 -13.72
C ASP A 317 -0.53 5.73 -15.09
N GLY A 318 0.44 4.88 -15.42
CA GLY A 318 0.54 4.18 -16.68
C GLY A 318 1.30 4.95 -17.75
N GLN A 319 1.52 6.26 -17.61
CA GLN A 319 2.29 7.10 -18.54
C GLN A 319 3.59 7.60 -17.92
N ARG A 320 3.51 8.07 -16.68
CA ARG A 320 4.63 8.57 -15.90
C ARG A 320 4.90 7.66 -14.73
N MET A 321 6.15 7.51 -14.35
CA MET A 321 6.56 6.74 -13.19
C MET A 321 7.57 7.54 -12.37
N GLY A 322 7.40 7.44 -11.04
CA GLY A 322 8.33 7.96 -10.08
C GLY A 322 8.47 7.05 -8.86
N TRP A 323 9.38 7.36 -7.98
CA TRP A 323 9.53 6.68 -6.69
C TRP A 323 9.80 7.67 -5.58
N THR A 324 9.23 7.38 -4.42
CA THR A 324 9.43 8.18 -3.22
C THR A 324 10.75 7.85 -2.57
N VAL A 325 11.49 8.88 -2.18
CA VAL A 325 12.74 8.78 -1.42
C VAL A 325 12.49 9.31 -0.02
N THR A 326 12.79 8.49 0.97
CA THR A 326 12.58 8.83 2.38
C THR A 326 13.89 8.84 3.15
N ASP A 327 13.91 9.54 4.28
CA ASP A 327 15.01 9.49 5.26
C ASP A 327 14.91 8.24 6.15
N GLY A 328 15.84 8.09 7.08
CA GLY A 328 15.88 6.98 8.04
C GLY A 328 14.69 6.95 9.03
N ARG A 329 13.88 8.01 9.07
CA ARG A 329 12.66 8.11 9.90
C ARG A 329 11.40 7.87 9.08
N GLY A 330 11.53 7.74 7.75
CA GLY A 330 10.41 7.59 6.82
C GLY A 330 9.79 8.92 6.37
N ASP A 331 10.40 10.07 6.68
CA ASP A 331 9.94 11.36 6.18
C ASP A 331 10.27 11.48 4.69
N LEU A 332 9.31 11.96 3.91
CA LEU A 332 9.45 12.13 2.47
C LEU A 332 10.45 13.27 2.18
N LEU A 333 11.55 12.91 1.54
CA LEU A 333 12.54 13.87 1.08
C LEU A 333 12.20 14.40 -0.31
N ARG A 334 11.84 13.50 -1.22
CA ARG A 334 11.53 13.83 -2.63
C ARG A 334 10.86 12.70 -3.36
N VAL A 335 10.28 13.01 -4.50
CA VAL A 335 9.89 12.04 -5.53
C VAL A 335 10.85 12.21 -6.71
N ARG A 336 11.45 11.11 -7.14
CA ARG A 336 12.27 11.05 -8.36
C ARG A 336 11.47 10.47 -9.50
N TRP A 337 11.63 11.04 -10.66
CA TRP A 337 10.93 10.64 -11.86
C TRP A 337 11.82 9.80 -12.77
N SER A 338 11.22 8.91 -13.55
CA SER A 338 11.91 8.05 -14.51
C SER A 338 12.59 8.82 -15.67
N ASP A 339 12.16 10.07 -15.89
CA ASP A 339 12.74 11.02 -16.85
C ASP A 339 13.95 11.80 -16.29
N GLY A 340 14.29 11.59 -15.02
CA GLY A 340 15.37 12.28 -14.31
C GLY A 340 14.92 13.51 -13.53
N GLY A 341 13.65 13.89 -13.62
CA GLY A 341 13.08 15.00 -12.83
C GLY A 341 13.04 14.68 -11.34
N VAL A 342 12.87 15.73 -10.53
CA VAL A 342 12.75 15.65 -9.06
C VAL A 342 11.65 16.59 -8.61
N THR A 343 10.78 16.12 -7.73
CA THR A 343 9.83 16.94 -6.96
C THR A 343 10.25 16.86 -5.49
N GLU A 344 10.62 17.99 -4.90
CA GLU A 344 11.06 18.01 -3.50
C GLU A 344 9.87 17.80 -2.56
N GLY A 345 10.07 17.00 -1.51
CA GLY A 345 9.12 16.83 -0.42
C GLY A 345 9.12 18.06 0.51
N THR A 346 7.97 18.34 1.09
CA THR A 346 7.81 19.49 2.02
C THR A 346 7.96 19.09 3.49
N GLY A 347 8.47 17.91 3.76
CA GLY A 347 8.56 17.29 5.09
C GLY A 347 7.28 16.56 5.46
N GLY A 348 7.36 15.73 6.52
CA GLY A 348 6.28 14.80 6.90
C GLY A 348 6.40 13.45 6.21
N PHE A 349 5.50 12.56 6.53
CA PHE A 349 5.50 11.18 6.04
C PHE A 349 4.16 10.76 5.46
N LEU A 350 4.18 9.76 4.61
CA LEU A 350 2.99 9.09 4.10
C LEU A 350 2.55 8.03 5.12
N VAL A 351 1.33 8.11 5.62
CA VAL A 351 0.78 7.12 6.56
C VAL A 351 0.50 5.80 5.85
N SER A 352 0.08 5.87 4.61
CA SER A 352 -0.12 4.71 3.74
C SER A 352 0.15 5.08 2.29
N GLY A 353 0.32 4.10 1.43
CA GLY A 353 0.47 4.33 -0.01
C GLY A 353 -0.73 5.03 -0.67
N ARG A 354 -1.89 5.05 -0.01
CA ARG A 354 -3.05 5.82 -0.47
C ARG A 354 -2.92 7.31 -0.25
N CYS A 355 -1.93 7.74 0.54
CA CYS A 355 -1.61 9.15 0.74
C CYS A 355 -0.77 9.73 -0.41
N ALA A 356 -0.39 8.91 -1.40
CA ALA A 356 0.31 9.33 -2.60
C ALA A 356 -0.45 8.85 -3.83
N LEU A 357 -0.70 9.73 -4.78
CA LEU A 357 -1.40 9.44 -6.01
C LEU A 357 -0.70 10.15 -7.17
N LEU A 358 -0.42 9.41 -8.23
CA LEU A 358 -0.07 9.96 -9.53
C LEU A 358 -1.25 9.74 -10.47
N ARG A 359 -1.75 10.81 -11.09
CA ARG A 359 -2.89 10.74 -12.01
C ARG A 359 -2.75 11.79 -13.09
N ASN A 360 -2.87 11.39 -14.34
CA ASN A 360 -2.76 12.27 -15.52
C ASN A 360 -1.47 13.12 -15.50
N GLY A 361 -0.37 12.58 -14.98
CA GLY A 361 0.92 13.26 -14.84
C GLY A 361 1.05 14.16 -13.61
N HIS A 362 -0.03 14.40 -12.84
CA HIS A 362 -0.04 15.20 -11.61
C HIS A 362 0.24 14.33 -10.37
N LEU A 363 1.10 14.84 -9.49
CA LEU A 363 1.47 14.22 -8.23
C LEU A 363 0.69 14.84 -7.07
N PHE A 364 -0.05 14.01 -6.35
CA PHE A 364 -0.79 14.38 -5.15
C PHE A 364 -0.23 13.64 -3.94
N LEU A 365 0.16 14.37 -2.90
CA LEU A 365 0.72 13.83 -1.67
C LEU A 365 -0.02 14.39 -0.45
N ALA A 366 -0.55 13.51 0.38
CA ALA A 366 -1.14 13.85 1.66
C ALA A 366 -0.15 13.50 2.78
N LEU A 367 0.64 14.47 3.22
CA LEU A 367 1.76 14.30 4.14
C LEU A 367 1.34 14.59 5.57
N THR A 368 1.65 13.68 6.47
CA THR A 368 1.39 13.85 7.91
C THR A 368 2.60 14.47 8.58
N GLY A 369 2.36 15.58 9.29
CA GLY A 369 3.39 16.28 10.05
C GLY A 369 3.80 15.54 11.31
N ARG A 370 5.07 15.63 11.71
CA ARG A 370 5.57 15.11 12.99
C ARG A 370 5.63 16.22 14.05
N ALA A 371 5.38 15.84 15.31
CA ALA A 371 5.72 16.61 16.52
C ALA A 371 5.50 18.14 16.38
N GLY A 372 4.28 18.56 16.04
CA GLY A 372 3.92 19.98 15.97
C GLY A 372 4.14 20.63 14.60
N ALA A 373 4.62 19.89 13.60
CA ALA A 373 4.58 20.34 12.21
C ALA A 373 3.15 20.16 11.65
N PRO A 374 2.67 21.07 10.79
CA PRO A 374 1.37 20.94 10.16
C PRO A 374 1.32 19.72 9.23
N ASN A 375 0.14 19.13 9.10
CA ASN A 375 -0.13 18.22 8.00
C ASN A 375 -0.15 19.01 6.70
N ARG A 376 0.23 18.40 5.59
CA ARG A 376 0.35 19.07 4.29
C ARG A 376 -0.27 18.26 3.18
N PHE A 377 -0.99 18.93 2.33
CA PHE A 377 -1.31 18.41 1.01
C PHE A 377 -0.39 19.08 -0.01
N GLN A 378 0.22 18.30 -0.88
CA GLN A 378 1.12 18.80 -1.92
C GLN A 378 0.62 18.32 -3.29
N GLU A 379 0.48 19.26 -4.22
CA GLU A 379 0.18 19.01 -5.62
C GLU A 379 1.34 19.55 -6.45
N ASP A 380 2.03 18.69 -7.19
CA ASP A 380 3.17 19.03 -8.06
C ASP A 380 4.24 19.94 -7.43
N GLY A 381 4.47 19.79 -6.13
CA GLY A 381 5.43 20.59 -5.38
C GLY A 381 4.85 21.84 -4.70
N VAL A 382 3.64 22.24 -5.04
CA VAL A 382 2.91 23.31 -4.32
C VAL A 382 2.19 22.70 -3.13
N HIS A 383 2.28 23.29 -1.95
CA HIS A 383 1.67 22.73 -0.74
C HIS A 383 0.68 23.66 -0.07
N THR A 384 -0.28 23.05 0.63
CA THR A 384 -1.25 23.68 1.52
C THR A 384 -1.13 23.05 2.90
N ASP A 385 -1.03 23.87 3.94
CA ASP A 385 -0.95 23.41 5.33
C ASP A 385 -2.36 23.17 5.91
N PHE A 386 -2.49 22.08 6.68
CA PHE A 386 -3.70 21.67 7.36
C PHE A 386 -3.46 21.65 8.88
N PRO A 387 -3.98 22.63 9.62
CA PRO A 387 -3.72 22.78 11.05
C PRO A 387 -4.68 21.91 11.89
N PHE A 388 -4.59 20.59 11.78
CA PHE A 388 -5.34 19.68 12.64
C PHE A 388 -4.39 18.69 13.34
N ASN A 389 -4.76 18.24 14.52
CA ASN A 389 -4.05 17.21 15.26
C ASN A 389 -4.48 15.83 14.75
N GLY A 390 -3.62 15.11 14.02
CA GLY A 390 -3.97 13.84 13.42
C GLY A 390 -3.16 13.54 12.17
N TYR A 391 -3.71 12.70 11.29
CA TYR A 391 -3.02 12.25 10.08
C TYR A 391 -3.97 12.06 8.90
N PHE A 392 -3.43 12.16 7.69
CA PHE A 392 -4.14 11.79 6.48
C PHE A 392 -4.15 10.27 6.27
N THR A 393 -5.21 9.76 5.68
CA THR A 393 -5.39 8.34 5.38
C THR A 393 -5.45 8.03 3.89
N SER A 394 -5.93 8.97 3.07
CA SER A 394 -5.93 8.81 1.61
C SER A 394 -6.04 10.14 0.87
N VAL A 395 -5.63 10.11 -0.39
CA VAL A 395 -5.95 11.11 -1.42
C VAL A 395 -6.66 10.40 -2.58
N THR A 396 -7.72 11.02 -3.09
CA THR A 396 -8.49 10.53 -4.24
C THR A 396 -8.84 11.72 -5.14
N VAL A 397 -8.90 11.50 -6.45
CA VAL A 397 -9.32 12.50 -7.44
C VAL A 397 -10.51 11.90 -8.20
N GLU A 398 -11.67 12.56 -8.15
CA GLU A 398 -12.92 12.15 -8.82
C GLU A 398 -13.61 13.34 -9.48
#